data_7f0d315608afaa84998d535f2236bc0c
#
_entry.id   7f0d315608afaa84998d535f2236bc0c
#
_cell.length_a   1.000
_cell.length_b   1.000
_cell.length_c   1.000
_cell.angle_alpha   90.00
_cell.angle_beta   90.00
_cell.angle_gamma   90.00
#
_symmetry.space_group_name_H-M   'P 1'
#
loop_
_entity.id
_entity.type
_entity.pdbx_description
1 polymer ?
#
loop_
_entity_poly.entity_id
_entity_poly.type
_entity_poly.pdbx_seq_one_letter_code
_entity_poly.pdbx_strand_id
1 'polypeptide(L)'
;MTWGQAGGLVLALASSAALNWSYFVQHGAAAALPALSLRRPVRSLASLFGNRRWLVGFCTGIGGWILYVVALTLAPLSLVQACAAGGLAVLAALAGMPSRRERLAVATSIAGLGLLAISLTGSVTVSQHASLRDAAVWILVSAAAAAVAAGPAADAFARGAGLGTAAGVLYAAGDVGTKAALTNGFHIAFVPALLACHGLAFVALQLAFQRGGALATAGIATLWTNALPILAGMIVFGEPLPGGARGVARVAAFVAVVVGAALLARSGEEEAPKASDPQRKGPRIVAGVGAAVILLVSAGTVRASTDPPLANFRQIDQGSAGGTVWSGRIPNPFVPSDTRDTDVYLPPDYSLSTHYPVLYLLHGFWGAPSSFVVSLRLADVADSLIRGGSARPFIAVMPPGGLPVGSKRERAASEWAGAWEDFVVRTVVPWADTHLPTQRVAAGRAIAGVSAGGFGAVDIALRHLGVFATAESWEGYFHPFSDGPFVHASRTTLAAHDPSLLARRQATAIRSHRVRFFLSTGGSHGSVKRRWTFDFARELRALGITERLWAQPPGLGGFGRRQLPAALVYAEPSAAG
;
A
#
# COMPACT_ATOMS: atom_id res chain seq x y z
N MET A 1 12.29 -12.55 8.70
CA MET A 1 11.69 -11.42 9.45
C MET A 1 12.79 -10.42 9.78
N THR A 2 12.59 -9.15 9.46
CA THR A 2 13.49 -8.08 9.90
C THR A 2 13.24 -7.76 11.38
N TRP A 3 14.23 -7.18 12.08
CA TRP A 3 14.07 -6.73 13.48
C TRP A 3 12.90 -5.73 13.64
N GLY A 4 12.64 -4.88 12.62
CA GLY A 4 11.48 -3.98 12.60
C GLY A 4 10.15 -4.74 12.57
N GLN A 5 10.03 -5.78 11.74
CA GLN A 5 8.84 -6.61 11.69
C GLN A 5 8.59 -7.38 12.99
N ALA A 6 9.65 -7.92 13.62
CA ALA A 6 9.53 -8.57 14.91
C ALA A 6 9.04 -7.59 15.99
N GLY A 7 9.60 -6.38 16.02
CA GLY A 7 9.12 -5.29 16.90
C GLY A 7 7.66 -4.92 16.64
N GLY A 8 7.26 -4.81 15.37
CA GLY A 8 5.88 -4.57 14.98
C GLY A 8 4.90 -5.64 15.47
N LEU A 9 5.29 -6.92 15.43
CA LEU A 9 4.46 -8.02 15.95
C LEU A 9 4.31 -8.00 17.47
N VAL A 10 5.39 -7.71 18.19
CA VAL A 10 5.35 -7.56 19.66
C VAL A 10 4.42 -6.41 20.04
N LEU A 11 4.51 -5.28 19.34
CA LEU A 11 3.62 -4.13 19.55
C LEU A 11 2.17 -4.47 19.22
N ALA A 12 1.92 -5.24 18.17
CA ALA A 12 0.57 -5.69 17.80
C ALA A 12 -0.04 -6.61 18.87
N LEU A 13 0.72 -7.53 19.43
CA LEU A 13 0.28 -8.39 20.54
C LEU A 13 0.00 -7.59 21.81
N ALA A 14 0.89 -6.66 22.18
CA ALA A 14 0.70 -5.77 23.33
C ALA A 14 -0.53 -4.87 23.13
N SER A 15 -0.72 -4.32 21.95
CA SER A 15 -1.92 -3.57 21.56
C SER A 15 -3.19 -4.39 21.74
N SER A 16 -3.17 -5.61 21.20
CA SER A 16 -4.32 -6.51 21.26
C SER A 16 -4.73 -6.85 22.71
N ALA A 17 -3.75 -7.15 23.57
CA ALA A 17 -4.00 -7.38 24.98
C ALA A 17 -4.58 -6.14 25.68
N ALA A 18 -4.01 -4.97 25.44
CA ALA A 18 -4.47 -3.71 26.01
C ALA A 18 -5.90 -3.34 25.57
N LEU A 19 -6.22 -3.48 24.28
CA LEU A 19 -7.55 -3.19 23.72
C LEU A 19 -8.63 -4.12 24.29
N ASN A 20 -8.36 -5.42 24.34
CA ASN A 20 -9.36 -6.37 24.84
C ASN A 20 -9.56 -6.29 26.36
N TRP A 21 -8.50 -6.01 27.12
CA TRP A 21 -8.62 -5.68 28.54
C TRP A 21 -9.43 -4.38 28.74
N SER A 22 -9.17 -3.36 27.94
CA SER A 22 -9.93 -2.12 27.89
C SER A 22 -11.43 -2.36 27.67
N TYR A 23 -11.79 -3.19 26.69
CA TYR A 23 -13.18 -3.55 26.39
C TYR A 23 -13.85 -4.24 27.59
N PHE A 24 -13.16 -5.18 28.23
CA PHE A 24 -13.66 -5.86 29.41
C PHE A 24 -13.95 -4.89 30.58
N VAL A 25 -13.02 -3.98 30.86
CA VAL A 25 -13.17 -2.97 31.93
C VAL A 25 -14.28 -1.96 31.60
N GLN A 26 -14.32 -1.48 30.35
CA GLN A 26 -15.36 -0.55 29.88
C GLN A 26 -16.75 -1.20 29.90
N HIS A 27 -16.87 -2.47 29.49
CA HIS A 27 -18.12 -3.22 29.53
C HIS A 27 -18.67 -3.27 30.95
N GLY A 28 -17.87 -3.73 31.94
CA GLY A 28 -18.30 -3.82 33.34
C GLY A 28 -18.66 -2.47 33.95
N ALA A 29 -17.99 -1.40 33.55
CA ALA A 29 -18.31 -0.04 34.01
C ALA A 29 -19.57 0.52 33.31
N ALA A 30 -19.69 0.39 31.97
CA ALA A 30 -20.81 0.92 31.21
C ALA A 30 -22.14 0.23 31.56
N ALA A 31 -22.10 -1.08 31.82
CA ALA A 31 -23.29 -1.84 32.25
C ALA A 31 -23.88 -1.37 33.60
N ALA A 32 -23.05 -0.79 34.46
CA ALA A 32 -23.46 -0.25 35.75
C ALA A 32 -23.94 1.21 35.71
N LEU A 33 -23.80 1.89 34.57
CA LEU A 33 -24.20 3.30 34.41
C LEU A 33 -25.66 3.44 33.98
N PRO A 34 -26.29 4.64 34.23
CA PRO A 34 -27.60 4.96 33.68
C PRO A 34 -27.65 4.81 32.17
N ALA A 35 -28.83 4.50 31.62
CA ALA A 35 -29.02 4.26 30.18
C ALA A 35 -28.46 5.41 29.33
N LEU A 36 -27.49 5.10 28.47
CA LEU A 36 -26.91 6.02 27.51
C LEU A 36 -27.92 6.32 26.40
N SER A 37 -28.03 7.59 26.00
CA SER A 37 -28.98 8.03 24.98
C SER A 37 -28.34 8.99 23.99
N LEU A 38 -28.52 8.70 22.71
CA LEU A 38 -28.10 9.59 21.62
C LEU A 38 -28.90 10.92 21.60
N ARG A 39 -30.09 10.95 22.23
CA ARG A 39 -30.90 12.17 22.36
C ARG A 39 -30.34 13.14 23.42
N ARG A 40 -29.48 12.66 24.32
CA ARG A 40 -28.82 13.46 25.37
C ARG A 40 -27.33 13.15 25.42
N PRO A 41 -26.58 13.46 24.33
CA PRO A 41 -25.20 13.02 24.16
C PRO A 41 -24.26 13.55 25.24
N VAL A 42 -24.38 14.82 25.58
CA VAL A 42 -23.55 15.48 26.62
C VAL A 42 -23.71 14.80 27.99
N ARG A 43 -24.94 14.48 28.38
CA ARG A 43 -25.21 13.81 29.67
C ARG A 43 -24.67 12.37 29.66
N SER A 44 -24.80 11.67 28.56
CA SER A 44 -24.27 10.32 28.37
C SER A 44 -22.74 10.31 28.44
N LEU A 45 -22.08 11.24 27.77
CA LEU A 45 -20.63 11.41 27.85
C LEU A 45 -20.17 11.77 29.26
N ALA A 46 -20.83 12.72 29.91
CA ALA A 46 -20.51 13.12 31.29
C ALA A 46 -20.62 11.94 32.27
N SER A 47 -21.61 11.04 32.10
CA SER A 47 -21.73 9.85 32.95
C SER A 47 -20.61 8.82 32.71
N LEU A 48 -20.14 8.67 31.45
CA LEU A 48 -19.01 7.80 31.11
C LEU A 48 -17.71 8.37 31.68
N PHE A 49 -17.37 9.62 31.35
CA PHE A 49 -16.12 10.25 31.76
C PHE A 49 -16.03 10.54 33.26
N GLY A 50 -17.18 10.63 33.97
CA GLY A 50 -17.25 10.72 35.41
C GLY A 50 -16.94 9.41 36.14
N ASN A 51 -16.94 8.28 35.47
CA ASN A 51 -16.65 6.98 36.05
C ASN A 51 -15.16 6.61 35.94
N ARG A 52 -14.44 6.60 37.06
CA ARG A 52 -12.99 6.33 37.11
C ARG A 52 -12.62 4.98 36.48
N ARG A 53 -13.40 3.92 36.75
CA ARG A 53 -13.13 2.59 36.21
C ARG A 53 -13.27 2.56 34.67
N TRP A 54 -14.32 3.21 34.16
CA TRP A 54 -14.52 3.37 32.72
C TRP A 54 -13.37 4.18 32.09
N LEU A 55 -12.95 5.28 32.77
CA LEU A 55 -11.87 6.15 32.27
C LEU A 55 -10.52 5.40 32.18
N VAL A 56 -10.19 4.55 33.16
CA VAL A 56 -9.00 3.69 33.12
C VAL A 56 -9.07 2.76 31.91
N GLY A 57 -10.22 2.10 31.69
CA GLY A 57 -10.42 1.27 30.50
C GLY A 57 -10.25 2.07 29.20
N PHE A 58 -10.83 3.26 29.12
CA PHE A 58 -10.74 4.14 27.96
C PHE A 58 -9.29 4.58 27.67
N CYS A 59 -8.56 5.06 28.67
CA CYS A 59 -7.15 5.46 28.52
C CYS A 59 -6.26 4.29 28.10
N THR A 60 -6.49 3.08 28.65
CA THR A 60 -5.79 1.87 28.22
C THR A 60 -6.12 1.53 26.76
N GLY A 61 -7.36 1.72 26.33
CA GLY A 61 -7.77 1.53 24.95
C GLY A 61 -7.06 2.49 23.98
N ILE A 62 -6.95 3.77 24.34
CA ILE A 62 -6.18 4.76 23.57
C ILE A 62 -4.70 4.36 23.49
N GLY A 63 -4.09 3.94 24.61
CA GLY A 63 -2.71 3.42 24.63
C GLY A 63 -2.53 2.20 23.72
N GLY A 64 -3.47 1.25 23.77
CA GLY A 64 -3.51 0.10 22.88
C GLY A 64 -3.62 0.50 21.41
N TRP A 65 -4.46 1.46 21.08
CA TRP A 65 -4.60 1.97 19.71
C TRP A 65 -3.32 2.66 19.21
N ILE A 66 -2.64 3.44 20.05
CA ILE A 66 -1.34 4.04 19.70
C ILE A 66 -0.32 2.94 19.37
N LEU A 67 -0.22 1.88 20.18
CA LEU A 67 0.66 0.73 19.91
C LEU A 67 0.31 0.06 18.57
N TYR A 68 -0.98 -0.05 18.24
CA TYR A 68 -1.45 -0.57 16.95
C TYR A 68 -1.00 0.30 15.77
N VAL A 69 -1.16 1.62 15.87
CA VAL A 69 -0.73 2.55 14.82
C VAL A 69 0.79 2.45 14.59
N VAL A 70 1.58 2.37 15.67
CA VAL A 70 3.03 2.17 15.57
C VAL A 70 3.35 0.81 14.94
N ALA A 71 2.64 -0.25 15.31
CA ALA A 71 2.83 -1.58 14.69
C ALA A 71 2.57 -1.55 13.18
N LEU A 72 1.57 -0.79 12.71
CA LEU A 72 1.25 -0.61 11.29
C LEU A 72 2.35 0.11 10.48
N THR A 73 3.19 0.91 11.12
CA THR A 73 4.35 1.52 10.45
C THR A 73 5.50 0.54 10.27
N LEU A 74 5.56 -0.51 11.09
CA LEU A 74 6.66 -1.49 11.13
C LEU A 74 6.34 -2.80 10.40
N ALA A 75 5.05 -3.11 10.21
CA ALA A 75 4.62 -4.38 9.63
C ALA A 75 3.36 -4.21 8.73
N PRO A 76 3.13 -5.13 7.77
CA PRO A 76 1.93 -5.14 6.92
C PRO A 76 0.63 -5.23 7.74
N LEU A 77 -0.45 -4.61 7.23
CA LEU A 77 -1.76 -4.60 7.88
C LEU A 77 -2.26 -6.01 8.21
N SER A 78 -2.20 -6.92 7.25
CA SER A 78 -2.65 -8.31 7.41
C SER A 78 -1.90 -9.06 8.52
N LEU A 79 -0.60 -8.81 8.67
CA LEU A 79 0.23 -9.46 9.69
C LEU A 79 -0.04 -8.88 11.09
N VAL A 80 -0.19 -7.55 11.18
CA VAL A 80 -0.57 -6.86 12.43
C VAL A 80 -1.95 -7.32 12.90
N GLN A 81 -2.93 -7.42 11.99
CA GLN A 81 -4.26 -7.90 12.30
C GLN A 81 -4.30 -9.38 12.71
N ALA A 82 -3.48 -10.22 12.08
CA ALA A 82 -3.37 -11.63 12.47
C ALA A 82 -2.84 -11.79 13.90
N CYS A 83 -1.87 -10.96 14.31
CA CYS A 83 -1.36 -10.94 15.68
C CYS A 83 -2.38 -10.32 16.67
N ALA A 84 -3.06 -9.25 16.24
CA ALA A 84 -4.11 -8.60 17.03
C ALA A 84 -5.30 -9.52 17.33
N ALA A 85 -5.55 -10.48 16.47
CA ALA A 85 -6.60 -11.48 16.63
C ALA A 85 -6.47 -12.35 17.91
N GLY A 86 -5.25 -12.50 18.44
CA GLY A 86 -5.01 -13.17 19.74
C GLY A 86 -5.73 -12.52 20.93
N GLY A 87 -6.14 -11.25 20.78
CA GLY A 87 -6.91 -10.54 21.83
C GLY A 87 -8.27 -11.14 22.15
N LEU A 88 -8.89 -11.85 21.22
CA LEU A 88 -10.13 -12.57 21.52
C LEU A 88 -9.93 -13.64 22.61
N ALA A 89 -8.78 -14.30 22.62
CA ALA A 89 -8.46 -15.25 23.69
C ALA A 89 -8.31 -14.56 25.05
N VAL A 90 -7.71 -13.36 25.05
CA VAL A 90 -7.60 -12.52 26.27
C VAL A 90 -8.99 -12.11 26.77
N LEU A 91 -9.85 -11.61 25.88
CA LEU A 91 -11.21 -11.22 26.23
C LEU A 91 -12.03 -12.41 26.75
N ALA A 92 -11.92 -13.57 26.09
CA ALA A 92 -12.62 -14.78 26.50
C ALA A 92 -12.16 -15.29 27.88
N ALA A 93 -10.85 -15.21 28.17
CA ALA A 93 -10.30 -15.56 29.48
C ALA A 93 -10.81 -14.62 30.59
N LEU A 94 -10.94 -13.33 30.30
CA LEU A 94 -11.42 -12.31 31.26
C LEU A 94 -12.93 -12.39 31.49
N ALA A 95 -13.71 -12.59 30.44
CA ALA A 95 -15.17 -12.61 30.49
C ALA A 95 -15.74 -13.92 31.05
N GLY A 96 -14.96 -15.00 31.02
CA GLY A 96 -15.46 -16.36 31.25
C GLY A 96 -16.27 -16.89 30.07
N MET A 97 -16.52 -18.18 30.02
CA MET A 97 -17.27 -18.85 28.95
C MET A 97 -18.21 -19.90 29.58
N PRO A 98 -19.36 -19.48 30.14
CA PRO A 98 -20.25 -20.38 30.88
C PRO A 98 -20.91 -21.41 29.97
N SER A 99 -21.22 -21.05 28.71
CA SER A 99 -21.95 -21.96 27.80
C SER A 99 -21.02 -22.76 26.88
N ARG A 100 -21.48 -23.96 26.50
CA ARG A 100 -20.78 -24.80 25.50
C ARG A 100 -20.69 -24.11 24.14
N ARG A 101 -21.70 -23.30 23.78
CA ARG A 101 -21.74 -22.55 22.53
C ARG A 101 -20.68 -21.45 22.50
N GLU A 102 -20.49 -20.73 23.60
CA GLU A 102 -19.44 -19.69 23.70
C GLU A 102 -18.05 -20.31 23.57
N ARG A 103 -17.79 -21.44 24.26
CA ARG A 103 -16.52 -22.15 24.13
C ARG A 103 -16.26 -22.59 22.70
N LEU A 104 -17.26 -23.13 22.01
CA LEU A 104 -17.16 -23.55 20.62
C LEU A 104 -16.95 -22.35 19.69
N ALA A 105 -17.70 -21.27 19.89
CA ALA A 105 -17.58 -20.03 19.11
C ALA A 105 -16.19 -19.42 19.23
N VAL A 106 -15.67 -19.28 20.45
CA VAL A 106 -14.32 -18.74 20.70
C VAL A 106 -13.26 -19.66 20.11
N ALA A 107 -13.37 -20.99 20.31
CA ALA A 107 -12.42 -21.96 19.75
C ALA A 107 -12.39 -21.91 18.21
N THR A 108 -13.57 -21.87 17.57
CA THR A 108 -13.70 -21.74 16.11
C THR A 108 -13.09 -20.43 15.61
N SER A 109 -13.33 -19.32 16.32
CA SER A 109 -12.79 -18.00 15.97
C SER A 109 -11.28 -17.97 16.08
N ILE A 110 -10.71 -18.48 17.19
CA ILE A 110 -9.25 -18.54 17.41
C ILE A 110 -8.61 -19.47 16.36
N ALA A 111 -9.21 -20.62 16.06
CA ALA A 111 -8.72 -21.51 15.01
C ALA A 111 -8.76 -20.83 13.63
N GLY A 112 -9.85 -20.12 13.30
CA GLY A 112 -9.96 -19.33 12.08
C GLY A 112 -8.89 -18.25 11.96
N LEU A 113 -8.69 -17.47 13.01
CA LEU A 113 -7.69 -16.41 13.05
C LEU A 113 -6.25 -16.97 13.01
N GLY A 114 -6.00 -18.10 13.68
CA GLY A 114 -4.71 -18.82 13.61
C GLY A 114 -4.43 -19.34 12.19
N LEU A 115 -5.43 -19.93 11.53
CA LEU A 115 -5.31 -20.39 10.15
C LEU A 115 -5.09 -19.21 9.18
N LEU A 116 -5.72 -18.07 9.46
CA LEU A 116 -5.52 -16.83 8.72
C LEU A 116 -4.07 -16.35 8.86
N ALA A 117 -3.52 -16.33 10.08
CA ALA A 117 -2.13 -15.99 10.34
C ALA A 117 -1.16 -16.91 9.58
N ILE A 118 -1.39 -18.23 9.60
CA ILE A 118 -0.57 -19.20 8.86
C ILE A 118 -0.66 -18.94 7.35
N SER A 119 -1.84 -18.60 6.82
CA SER A 119 -2.02 -18.30 5.39
C SER A 119 -1.25 -17.05 4.93
N LEU A 120 -0.86 -16.17 5.86
CA LEU A 120 -0.11 -14.94 5.60
C LEU A 120 1.41 -15.14 5.63
N THR A 121 1.91 -16.27 6.17
CA THR A 121 3.34 -16.57 6.20
C THR A 121 3.90 -16.74 4.78
N GLY A 122 4.90 -15.95 4.41
CA GLY A 122 5.55 -16.01 3.09
C GLY A 122 4.97 -15.06 2.02
N SER A 123 3.93 -14.29 2.33
CA SER A 123 3.37 -13.25 1.44
C SER A 123 3.66 -11.84 1.95
N VAL A 124 4.92 -11.57 2.34
CA VAL A 124 5.33 -10.23 2.77
C VAL A 124 5.64 -9.39 1.53
N THR A 125 4.61 -9.01 0.83
CA THR A 125 4.71 -7.91 -0.11
C THR A 125 3.77 -6.83 0.37
N VAL A 126 4.38 -5.75 0.81
CA VAL A 126 3.69 -4.52 1.14
C VAL A 126 3.15 -3.96 -0.18
N SER A 127 2.01 -4.46 -0.63
CA SER A 127 1.22 -3.76 -1.62
C SER A 127 0.62 -2.56 -0.90
N GLN A 128 1.00 -1.35 -1.30
CA GLN A 128 0.86 -0.20 -0.41
C GLN A 128 -0.14 0.85 -0.91
N HIS A 129 -1.02 0.51 -1.84
CA HIS A 129 -1.81 1.56 -2.48
C HIS A 129 -3.26 1.16 -2.61
N ALA A 130 -4.08 1.74 -1.72
CA ALA A 130 -5.50 1.87 -1.98
C ALA A 130 -5.73 2.95 -3.02
N SER A 131 -6.54 2.71 -4.05
CA SER A 131 -7.10 3.80 -4.82
C SER A 131 -8.03 4.62 -3.91
N LEU A 132 -8.07 5.94 -4.07
CA LEU A 132 -9.00 6.82 -3.35
C LEU A 132 -10.45 6.33 -3.46
N ARG A 133 -10.80 5.84 -4.65
CA ARG A 133 -12.13 5.31 -4.95
C ARG A 133 -12.42 4.04 -4.16
N ASP A 134 -11.50 3.08 -4.15
CA ASP A 134 -11.73 1.78 -3.51
C ASP A 134 -11.79 1.92 -1.99
N ALA A 135 -10.94 2.78 -1.41
CA ALA A 135 -11.00 3.11 0.00
C ALA A 135 -12.32 3.83 0.38
N ALA A 136 -12.77 4.79 -0.45
CA ALA A 136 -14.03 5.48 -0.22
C ALA A 136 -15.23 4.53 -0.36
N VAL A 137 -15.26 3.68 -1.38
CA VAL A 137 -16.30 2.66 -1.58
C VAL A 137 -16.33 1.70 -0.40
N TRP A 138 -15.16 1.24 0.08
CA TRP A 138 -15.07 0.37 1.25
C TRP A 138 -15.68 1.01 2.50
N ILE A 139 -15.34 2.28 2.78
CA ILE A 139 -15.87 3.03 3.93
C ILE A 139 -17.39 3.17 3.82
N LEU A 140 -17.91 3.54 2.63
CA LEU A 140 -19.35 3.73 2.40
C LEU A 140 -20.14 2.42 2.56
N VAL A 141 -19.64 1.32 1.97
CA VAL A 141 -20.27 -0.01 2.11
C VAL A 141 -20.24 -0.47 3.55
N SER A 142 -19.12 -0.26 4.25
CA SER A 142 -19.00 -0.59 5.68
C SER A 142 -19.96 0.23 6.54
N ALA A 143 -20.12 1.53 6.27
CA ALA A 143 -21.07 2.37 6.97
C ALA A 143 -22.52 1.91 6.74
N ALA A 144 -22.89 1.54 5.52
CA ALA A 144 -24.20 1.00 5.19
C ALA A 144 -24.46 -0.35 5.91
N ALA A 145 -23.49 -1.26 5.90
CA ALA A 145 -23.58 -2.53 6.61
C ALA A 145 -23.72 -2.35 8.13
N ALA A 146 -22.98 -1.41 8.72
CA ALA A 146 -23.09 -1.07 10.13
C ALA A 146 -24.47 -0.47 10.48
N ALA A 147 -25.02 0.40 9.62
CA ALA A 147 -26.35 0.95 9.81
C ALA A 147 -27.44 -0.13 9.77
N VAL A 148 -27.33 -1.10 8.85
CA VAL A 148 -28.23 -2.26 8.77
C VAL A 148 -28.13 -3.12 10.03
N ALA A 149 -26.91 -3.42 10.51
CA ALA A 149 -26.70 -4.23 11.71
C ALA A 149 -27.20 -3.55 13.00
N ALA A 150 -27.08 -2.21 13.10
CA ALA A 150 -27.55 -1.44 14.26
C ALA A 150 -29.04 -1.13 14.24
N GLY A 151 -29.68 -1.15 13.08
CA GLY A 151 -31.08 -0.77 12.84
C GLY A 151 -31.95 -1.95 12.40
N PRO A 152 -32.28 -2.11 11.10
CA PRO A 152 -33.28 -3.08 10.64
C PRO A 152 -32.97 -4.54 10.98
N ALA A 153 -31.69 -4.90 11.11
CA ALA A 153 -31.26 -6.25 11.43
C ALA A 153 -30.98 -6.47 12.93
N ALA A 154 -31.11 -5.44 13.77
CA ALA A 154 -30.75 -5.54 15.19
C ALA A 154 -31.54 -6.65 15.94
N ASP A 155 -32.80 -6.87 15.57
CA ASP A 155 -33.66 -7.87 16.16
C ASP A 155 -33.31 -9.31 15.76
N ALA A 156 -32.51 -9.50 14.69
CA ALA A 156 -32.00 -10.80 14.25
C ALA A 156 -30.79 -11.27 15.08
N PHE A 157 -30.22 -10.38 15.91
CA PHE A 157 -29.06 -10.66 16.74
C PHE A 157 -29.49 -10.77 18.23
N ALA A 158 -28.71 -11.50 19.02
CA ALA A 158 -28.83 -11.44 20.47
C ALA A 158 -28.67 -9.99 20.95
N ARG A 159 -29.20 -9.70 22.14
CA ARG A 159 -29.17 -8.34 22.72
C ARG A 159 -27.76 -7.75 22.70
N GLY A 160 -27.57 -6.60 22.05
CA GLY A 160 -26.30 -5.92 21.90
C GLY A 160 -25.39 -6.41 20.77
N ALA A 161 -25.59 -7.62 20.24
CA ALA A 161 -24.72 -8.21 19.21
C ALA A 161 -24.78 -7.46 17.86
N GLY A 162 -25.95 -6.94 17.48
CA GLY A 162 -26.10 -6.10 16.29
C GLY A 162 -25.27 -4.81 16.38
N LEU A 163 -25.30 -4.15 17.54
CA LEU A 163 -24.45 -2.98 17.80
C LEU A 163 -22.97 -3.34 17.90
N GLY A 164 -22.63 -4.51 18.46
CA GLY A 164 -21.26 -5.03 18.45
C GLY A 164 -20.73 -5.28 17.04
N THR A 165 -21.57 -5.84 16.16
CA THR A 165 -21.26 -6.02 14.72
C THR A 165 -21.07 -4.66 14.05
N ALA A 166 -21.96 -3.70 14.25
CA ALA A 166 -21.84 -2.35 13.71
C ALA A 166 -20.54 -1.67 14.16
N ALA A 167 -20.19 -1.80 15.45
CA ALA A 167 -18.94 -1.27 15.99
C ALA A 167 -17.73 -1.89 15.33
N GLY A 168 -17.67 -3.21 15.20
CA GLY A 168 -16.55 -3.93 14.57
C GLY A 168 -16.36 -3.59 13.10
N VAL A 169 -17.46 -3.48 12.34
CA VAL A 169 -17.43 -3.09 10.92
C VAL A 169 -16.92 -1.65 10.76
N LEU A 170 -17.36 -0.72 11.61
CA LEU A 170 -16.91 0.68 11.59
C LEU A 170 -15.45 0.82 12.03
N TYR A 171 -15.00 0.10 13.08
CA TYR A 171 -13.59 0.06 13.46
C TYR A 171 -12.73 -0.45 12.31
N ALA A 172 -13.13 -1.55 11.66
CA ALA A 172 -12.44 -2.10 10.50
C ALA A 172 -12.34 -1.08 9.35
N ALA A 173 -13.42 -0.32 9.09
CA ALA A 173 -13.41 0.75 8.10
C ALA A 173 -12.44 1.88 8.47
N GLY A 174 -12.41 2.24 9.75
CA GLY A 174 -11.45 3.21 10.30
C GLY A 174 -10.00 2.75 10.18
N ASP A 175 -9.71 1.46 10.45
CA ASP A 175 -8.38 0.87 10.31
C ASP A 175 -7.89 0.86 8.86
N VAL A 176 -8.77 0.54 7.91
CA VAL A 176 -8.50 0.63 6.47
C VAL A 176 -8.23 2.09 6.07
N GLY A 177 -9.03 3.04 6.55
CA GLY A 177 -8.81 4.46 6.36
C GLY A 177 -7.49 4.95 6.96
N THR A 178 -7.12 4.47 8.16
CA THR A 178 -5.83 4.75 8.82
C THR A 178 -4.67 4.24 8.00
N LYS A 179 -4.74 3.00 7.52
CA LYS A 179 -3.69 2.44 6.65
C LYS A 179 -3.58 3.21 5.33
N ALA A 180 -4.70 3.55 4.70
CA ALA A 180 -4.72 4.36 3.48
C ALA A 180 -4.11 5.76 3.70
N ALA A 181 -4.37 6.40 4.86
CA ALA A 181 -3.78 7.68 5.21
C ALA A 181 -2.26 7.61 5.44
N LEU A 182 -1.78 6.53 6.07
CA LEU A 182 -0.35 6.33 6.36
C LEU A 182 0.48 5.97 5.12
N THR A 183 -0.10 5.27 4.14
CA THR A 183 0.64 4.76 2.99
C THR A 183 0.82 5.78 1.87
N ASN A 184 -0.05 6.75 1.74
CA ASN A 184 -0.10 7.62 0.56
C ASN A 184 0.26 9.09 0.81
N GLY A 185 0.77 9.46 1.99
CA GLY A 185 1.32 10.80 2.31
C GLY A 185 0.42 12.03 2.07
N PHE A 186 -0.64 11.91 1.28
CA PHE A 186 -1.55 12.97 0.84
C PHE A 186 -3.03 12.74 1.16
N HIS A 187 -3.37 11.65 1.88
CA HIS A 187 -4.77 11.38 2.17
C HIS A 187 -5.23 11.89 3.54
N ILE A 188 -4.72 13.05 3.94
CA ILE A 188 -5.32 13.86 5.02
C ILE A 188 -6.84 14.01 4.84
N ALA A 189 -7.32 13.99 3.58
CA ALA A 189 -8.75 13.95 3.27
C ALA A 189 -9.51 12.77 3.91
N PHE A 190 -8.86 11.65 4.22
CA PHE A 190 -9.49 10.53 4.93
C PHE A 190 -9.50 10.67 6.45
N VAL A 191 -8.74 11.59 7.03
CA VAL A 191 -8.68 11.78 8.49
C VAL A 191 -10.07 12.07 9.08
N PRO A 192 -10.90 12.95 8.54
CA PRO A 192 -12.28 13.14 9.04
C PRO A 192 -13.12 11.86 8.94
N ALA A 193 -13.01 11.11 7.84
CA ALA A 193 -13.77 9.88 7.66
C ALA A 193 -13.34 8.77 8.64
N LEU A 194 -12.03 8.58 8.83
CA LEU A 194 -11.54 7.58 9.80
C LEU A 194 -11.90 7.96 11.24
N LEU A 195 -11.84 9.23 11.60
CA LEU A 195 -12.26 9.70 12.92
C LEU A 195 -13.77 9.53 13.12
N ALA A 196 -14.57 9.79 12.10
CA ALA A 196 -16.01 9.53 12.13
C ALA A 196 -16.31 8.03 12.30
N CYS A 197 -15.63 7.16 11.56
CA CYS A 197 -15.77 5.71 11.69
C CYS A 197 -15.42 5.22 13.09
N HIS A 198 -14.27 5.62 13.64
CA HIS A 198 -13.86 5.25 15.00
C HIS A 198 -14.79 5.83 16.06
N GLY A 199 -15.24 7.08 15.90
CA GLY A 199 -16.18 7.73 16.82
C GLY A 199 -17.55 7.04 16.83
N LEU A 200 -18.12 6.73 15.66
CA LEU A 200 -19.38 6.00 15.54
C LEU A 200 -19.26 4.56 16.05
N ALA A 201 -18.14 3.89 15.75
CA ALA A 201 -17.84 2.56 16.29
C ALA A 201 -17.79 2.56 17.81
N PHE A 202 -17.11 3.53 18.38
CA PHE A 202 -17.04 3.72 19.82
C PHE A 202 -18.44 3.91 20.45
N VAL A 203 -19.26 4.78 19.88
CA VAL A 203 -20.64 5.01 20.35
C VAL A 203 -21.47 3.73 20.26
N ALA A 204 -21.42 3.02 19.12
CA ALA A 204 -22.11 1.75 18.94
C ALA A 204 -21.68 0.71 19.98
N LEU A 205 -20.37 0.63 20.27
CA LEU A 205 -19.81 -0.31 21.24
C LEU A 205 -20.26 0.02 22.67
N GLN A 206 -20.28 1.31 23.08
CA GLN A 206 -20.76 1.71 24.40
C GLN A 206 -22.25 1.39 24.59
N LEU A 207 -23.08 1.59 23.57
CA LEU A 207 -24.49 1.20 23.58
C LEU A 207 -24.66 -0.33 23.61
N ALA A 208 -23.78 -1.07 22.90
CA ALA A 208 -23.77 -2.52 22.93
C ALA A 208 -23.47 -3.05 24.33
N PHE A 209 -22.50 -2.47 25.04
CA PHE A 209 -22.11 -2.87 26.40
C PHE A 209 -23.25 -2.78 27.43
N GLN A 210 -24.21 -1.88 27.22
CA GLN A 210 -25.39 -1.80 28.06
C GLN A 210 -26.49 -2.80 27.72
N ARG A 211 -26.39 -3.48 26.55
CA ARG A 211 -27.47 -4.33 26.04
C ARG A 211 -27.14 -5.81 26.02
N GLY A 212 -25.85 -6.18 26.07
CA GLY A 212 -25.42 -7.58 25.92
C GLY A 212 -24.15 -7.88 26.70
N GLY A 213 -23.79 -9.16 26.80
CA GLY A 213 -22.59 -9.65 27.46
C GLY A 213 -21.30 -9.25 26.72
N ALA A 214 -20.15 -9.28 27.42
CA ALA A 214 -18.87 -8.87 26.87
C ALA A 214 -18.45 -9.62 25.59
N LEU A 215 -18.65 -10.94 25.54
CA LEU A 215 -18.33 -11.76 24.37
C LEU A 215 -19.27 -11.48 23.19
N ALA A 216 -20.58 -11.33 23.45
CA ALA A 216 -21.57 -11.03 22.42
C ALA A 216 -21.46 -9.62 21.84
N THR A 217 -20.77 -8.72 22.51
CA THR A 217 -20.59 -7.33 22.06
C THR A 217 -19.15 -7.06 21.63
N ALA A 218 -18.19 -7.00 22.57
CA ALA A 218 -16.78 -6.77 22.27
C ALA A 218 -16.13 -7.93 21.51
N GLY A 219 -16.51 -9.17 21.81
CA GLY A 219 -15.99 -10.34 21.08
C GLY A 219 -16.34 -10.31 19.59
N ILE A 220 -17.61 -10.01 19.25
CA ILE A 220 -18.05 -9.85 17.86
C ILE A 220 -17.36 -8.63 17.21
N ALA A 221 -17.28 -7.50 17.92
CA ALA A 221 -16.59 -6.34 17.43
C ALA A 221 -15.12 -6.66 17.11
N THR A 222 -14.41 -7.34 18.01
CA THR A 222 -13.03 -7.78 17.82
C THR A 222 -12.87 -8.69 16.59
N LEU A 223 -13.80 -9.63 16.37
CA LEU A 223 -13.77 -10.51 15.20
C LEU A 223 -13.85 -9.72 13.88
N TRP A 224 -14.80 -8.81 13.77
CA TRP A 224 -14.96 -8.01 12.56
C TRP A 224 -13.82 -7.01 12.37
N THR A 225 -13.35 -6.37 13.45
CA THR A 225 -12.20 -5.45 13.39
C THR A 225 -10.93 -6.13 12.92
N ASN A 226 -10.74 -7.44 13.20
CA ASN A 226 -9.55 -8.16 12.74
C ASN A 226 -9.74 -8.84 11.38
N ALA A 227 -10.92 -9.35 11.06
CA ALA A 227 -11.15 -10.08 9.81
C ALA A 227 -11.33 -9.16 8.59
N LEU A 228 -12.15 -8.10 8.71
CA LEU A 228 -12.46 -7.22 7.58
C LEU A 228 -11.26 -6.46 7.01
N PRO A 229 -10.29 -5.94 7.81
CA PRO A 229 -9.10 -5.31 7.24
C PRO A 229 -8.21 -6.28 6.45
N ILE A 230 -8.21 -7.58 6.79
CA ILE A 230 -7.49 -8.59 6.01
C ILE A 230 -8.16 -8.80 4.65
N LEU A 231 -9.50 -8.82 4.62
CA LEU A 231 -10.27 -8.82 3.37
C LEU A 231 -10.03 -7.52 2.56
N ALA A 232 -10.01 -6.38 3.25
CA ALA A 232 -9.68 -5.09 2.63
C ALA A 232 -8.26 -5.07 2.06
N GLY A 233 -7.31 -5.75 2.70
CA GLY A 233 -5.95 -5.96 2.19
C GLY A 233 -5.97 -6.51 0.76
N MET A 234 -6.83 -7.50 0.50
CA MET A 234 -6.98 -8.09 -0.83
C MET A 234 -7.76 -7.20 -1.81
N ILE A 235 -8.86 -6.58 -1.38
CA ILE A 235 -9.77 -5.84 -2.26
C ILE A 235 -9.31 -4.40 -2.49
N VAL A 236 -8.92 -3.70 -1.42
CA VAL A 236 -8.61 -2.26 -1.43
C VAL A 236 -7.12 -2.01 -1.68
N PHE A 237 -6.26 -2.87 -1.10
CA PHE A 237 -4.80 -2.75 -1.20
C PHE A 237 -4.18 -3.71 -2.22
N GLY A 238 -4.98 -4.51 -2.93
CA GLY A 238 -4.50 -5.41 -3.97
C GLY A 238 -3.56 -6.52 -3.46
N GLU A 239 -3.66 -6.89 -2.17
CA GLU A 239 -2.86 -7.99 -1.63
C GLU A 239 -3.25 -9.31 -2.31
N PRO A 240 -2.31 -10.03 -2.95
CA PRO A 240 -2.67 -11.22 -3.73
C PRO A 240 -3.17 -12.36 -2.83
N LEU A 241 -4.19 -13.06 -3.28
CA LEU A 241 -4.57 -14.34 -2.71
C LEU A 241 -3.45 -15.36 -2.99
N PRO A 242 -2.88 -16.01 -1.96
CA PRO A 242 -1.90 -17.05 -2.19
C PRO A 242 -2.51 -18.20 -3.00
N GLY A 243 -1.78 -18.72 -3.96
CA GLY A 243 -2.17 -19.92 -4.70
C GLY A 243 -2.12 -21.21 -3.84
N GLY A 244 -2.78 -22.27 -4.29
CA GLY A 244 -2.72 -23.60 -3.70
C GLY A 244 -3.32 -23.69 -2.28
N ALA A 245 -2.75 -24.55 -1.45
CA ALA A 245 -3.23 -24.84 -0.10
C ALA A 245 -3.37 -23.61 0.82
N ARG A 246 -2.53 -22.58 0.63
CA ARG A 246 -2.58 -21.34 1.41
C ARG A 246 -3.81 -20.48 1.07
N GLY A 247 -4.23 -20.45 -0.19
CA GLY A 247 -5.47 -19.77 -0.60
C GLY A 247 -6.70 -20.45 -0.02
N VAL A 248 -6.74 -21.78 -0.09
CA VAL A 248 -7.80 -22.59 0.55
C VAL A 248 -7.84 -22.33 2.06
N ALA A 249 -6.68 -22.32 2.72
CA ALA A 249 -6.57 -22.02 4.15
C ALA A 249 -7.11 -20.63 4.49
N ARG A 250 -6.86 -19.62 3.66
CA ARG A 250 -7.37 -18.26 3.85
C ARG A 250 -8.88 -18.19 3.74
N VAL A 251 -9.47 -18.85 2.74
CA VAL A 251 -10.94 -18.92 2.59
C VAL A 251 -11.56 -19.66 3.77
N ALA A 252 -11.01 -20.81 4.15
CA ALA A 252 -11.48 -21.59 5.30
C ALA A 252 -11.40 -20.78 6.62
N ALA A 253 -10.33 -19.99 6.78
CA ALA A 253 -10.15 -19.10 7.92
C ALA A 253 -11.25 -18.04 8.01
N PHE A 254 -11.60 -17.38 6.90
CA PHE A 254 -12.71 -16.42 6.87
C PHE A 254 -14.04 -17.07 7.20
N VAL A 255 -14.32 -18.24 6.64
CA VAL A 255 -15.54 -19.01 6.96
C VAL A 255 -15.59 -19.32 8.46
N ALA A 256 -14.49 -19.77 9.06
CA ALA A 256 -14.42 -20.06 10.50
C ALA A 256 -14.67 -18.81 11.36
N VAL A 257 -14.11 -17.65 10.99
CA VAL A 257 -14.36 -16.37 11.68
C VAL A 257 -15.82 -15.96 11.59
N VAL A 258 -16.43 -16.05 10.40
CA VAL A 258 -17.87 -15.73 10.21
C VAL A 258 -18.77 -16.68 11.02
N VAL A 259 -18.46 -17.98 11.02
CA VAL A 259 -19.19 -18.97 11.83
C VAL A 259 -19.04 -18.68 13.31
N GLY A 260 -17.82 -18.39 13.79
CA GLY A 260 -17.55 -18.01 15.17
C GLY A 260 -18.32 -16.75 15.59
N ALA A 261 -18.34 -15.72 14.75
CA ALA A 261 -19.11 -14.49 14.99
C ALA A 261 -20.62 -14.78 15.06
N ALA A 262 -21.15 -15.63 14.15
CA ALA A 262 -22.56 -16.03 14.14
C ALA A 262 -22.95 -16.85 15.40
N LEU A 263 -22.06 -17.72 15.88
CA LEU A 263 -22.26 -18.46 17.11
C LEU A 263 -22.27 -17.54 18.33
N LEU A 264 -21.31 -16.59 18.42
CA LEU A 264 -21.28 -15.57 19.49
C LEU A 264 -22.51 -14.67 19.45
N ALA A 265 -22.99 -14.30 18.27
CA ALA A 265 -24.17 -13.46 18.10
C ALA A 265 -25.45 -14.11 18.63
N ARG A 266 -25.47 -15.43 18.79
CA ARG A 266 -26.61 -16.22 19.26
C ARG A 266 -26.45 -16.73 20.70
N SER A 267 -25.27 -16.66 21.30
CA SER A 267 -25.02 -17.24 22.63
C SER A 267 -25.67 -16.48 23.78
N GLY A 268 -26.04 -15.21 23.59
CA GLY A 268 -26.74 -14.40 24.60
C GLY A 268 -28.24 -14.71 24.77
N GLU A 269 -28.80 -15.70 24.08
CA GLU A 269 -30.23 -16.04 24.15
C GLU A 269 -30.59 -16.99 25.32
N GLU A 270 -29.62 -17.67 25.92
CA GLU A 270 -29.87 -18.70 26.93
C GLU A 270 -30.05 -18.17 28.37
N GLU A 271 -29.70 -16.91 28.65
CA GLU A 271 -29.78 -16.31 30.02
C GLU A 271 -31.05 -15.48 30.32
N ALA A 272 -32.00 -15.38 29.39
CA ALA A 272 -33.22 -14.63 29.62
C ALA A 272 -34.38 -15.59 30.05
N PRO A 273 -35.19 -15.27 31.11
CA PRO A 273 -36.39 -16.01 31.46
C PRO A 273 -37.33 -16.05 30.23
N LYS A 274 -37.84 -17.21 29.88
CA LYS A 274 -38.79 -17.43 28.79
C LYS A 274 -40.06 -16.58 28.95
N ALA A 275 -40.13 -15.45 28.26
CA ALA A 275 -41.40 -14.85 27.91
C ALA A 275 -41.75 -15.30 26.50
N SER A 276 -42.83 -16.06 26.41
CA SER A 276 -43.37 -16.66 25.22
C SER A 276 -43.94 -15.60 24.28
N ASP A 277 -43.27 -15.36 23.14
CA ASP A 277 -43.84 -14.66 21.98
C ASP A 277 -43.67 -15.54 20.71
N PRO A 278 -44.78 -15.95 20.04
CA PRO A 278 -44.77 -16.96 18.98
C PRO A 278 -44.46 -16.43 17.56
N GLN A 279 -44.01 -15.20 17.36
CA GLN A 279 -43.76 -14.65 16.02
C GLN A 279 -42.31 -14.23 15.76
N ARG A 280 -41.35 -15.10 16.00
CA ARG A 280 -39.98 -14.86 15.49
C ARG A 280 -39.77 -15.54 14.14
N LYS A 281 -39.86 -14.79 13.07
CA LYS A 281 -39.40 -15.22 11.75
C LYS A 281 -37.87 -15.32 11.75
N GLY A 282 -37.41 -16.57 11.58
CA GLY A 282 -36.00 -16.96 11.65
C GLY A 282 -35.14 -16.59 10.44
N PRO A 283 -34.07 -17.24 10.19
CA PRO A 283 -32.66 -16.97 10.04
C PRO A 283 -32.20 -16.34 8.71
N ARG A 284 -33.06 -15.58 8.01
CA ARG A 284 -32.78 -15.07 6.64
C ARG A 284 -31.79 -13.89 6.57
N ILE A 285 -31.60 -13.14 7.64
CA ILE A 285 -30.83 -11.87 7.61
C ILE A 285 -29.36 -12.06 7.95
N VAL A 286 -29.01 -13.04 8.80
CA VAL A 286 -27.61 -13.39 9.09
C VAL A 286 -26.92 -13.98 7.84
N ALA A 287 -27.69 -14.70 7.02
CA ALA A 287 -27.26 -15.14 5.70
C ALA A 287 -27.03 -13.95 4.73
N GLY A 288 -27.79 -12.85 4.89
CA GLY A 288 -27.67 -11.66 4.05
C GLY A 288 -26.38 -10.86 4.26
N VAL A 289 -25.90 -10.71 5.50
CA VAL A 289 -24.61 -10.05 5.78
C VAL A 289 -23.45 -10.92 5.32
N GLY A 290 -23.54 -12.25 5.55
CA GLY A 290 -22.60 -13.23 5.01
C GLY A 290 -22.65 -13.28 3.48
N ALA A 291 -23.84 -13.21 2.86
CA ALA A 291 -24.02 -13.19 1.42
C ALA A 291 -23.54 -11.87 0.79
N ALA A 292 -23.71 -10.72 1.46
CA ALA A 292 -23.17 -9.44 1.00
C ALA A 292 -21.63 -9.45 1.03
N VAL A 293 -21.01 -10.07 2.02
CA VAL A 293 -19.55 -10.28 2.08
C VAL A 293 -19.11 -11.28 0.99
N ILE A 294 -19.88 -12.34 0.75
CA ILE A 294 -19.61 -13.32 -0.32
C ILE A 294 -19.85 -12.71 -1.70
N LEU A 295 -20.87 -11.85 -1.89
CA LEU A 295 -21.12 -11.12 -3.14
C LEU A 295 -20.04 -10.07 -3.41
N LEU A 296 -19.46 -9.43 -2.39
CA LEU A 296 -18.29 -8.55 -2.54
C LEU A 296 -17.04 -9.35 -2.95
N VAL A 297 -16.88 -10.57 -2.45
CA VAL A 297 -15.82 -11.51 -2.88
C VAL A 297 -16.05 -12.00 -4.31
N SER A 298 -17.32 -12.19 -4.71
CA SER A 298 -17.69 -12.67 -6.06
C SER A 298 -17.69 -11.57 -7.11
N ALA A 299 -17.90 -10.29 -6.74
CA ALA A 299 -17.82 -9.15 -7.65
C ALA A 299 -16.36 -8.76 -7.99
N GLY A 300 -15.39 -9.18 -7.17
CA GLY A 300 -13.98 -9.21 -7.52
C GLY A 300 -13.67 -10.44 -8.36
N THR A 301 -14.34 -10.62 -9.50
CA THR A 301 -14.02 -11.70 -10.42
C THR A 301 -12.56 -11.62 -10.80
N VAL A 302 -11.78 -12.52 -10.23
CA VAL A 302 -10.47 -12.91 -10.75
C VAL A 302 -10.67 -13.25 -12.23
N ARG A 303 -10.29 -12.33 -13.10
CA ARG A 303 -10.03 -12.71 -14.49
C ARG A 303 -8.96 -13.79 -14.43
N ALA A 304 -9.33 -14.98 -14.85
CA ALA A 304 -8.37 -16.06 -15.04
C ALA A 304 -7.25 -15.50 -15.93
N SER A 305 -6.06 -15.37 -15.36
CA SER A 305 -4.87 -15.02 -16.11
C SER A 305 -4.54 -16.20 -17.02
N THR A 306 -4.59 -15.96 -18.33
CA THR A 306 -3.67 -16.57 -19.25
C THR A 306 -2.26 -16.53 -18.65
N ASP A 307 -1.40 -17.49 -18.98
CA ASP A 307 -0.03 -17.59 -18.45
C ASP A 307 0.62 -16.22 -18.27
N PRO A 308 1.27 -15.97 -17.11
CA PRO A 308 1.83 -14.66 -16.83
C PRO A 308 2.84 -14.28 -17.91
N PRO A 309 2.76 -13.06 -18.49
CA PRO A 309 3.66 -12.65 -19.58
C PRO A 309 5.13 -12.60 -19.15
N LEU A 310 5.40 -12.68 -17.86
CA LEU A 310 6.72 -12.72 -17.24
C LEU A 310 6.80 -13.84 -16.20
N ALA A 311 7.58 -14.87 -16.49
CA ALA A 311 7.84 -15.96 -15.55
C ALA A 311 8.49 -15.42 -14.26
N ASN A 312 8.04 -15.86 -13.10
CA ASN A 312 8.49 -15.44 -11.77
C ASN A 312 8.20 -13.97 -11.39
N PHE A 313 7.40 -13.25 -12.16
CA PHE A 313 6.87 -11.94 -11.83
C PHE A 313 5.40 -12.08 -11.42
N ARG A 314 4.93 -11.19 -10.53
CA ARG A 314 3.52 -11.09 -10.13
C ARG A 314 2.96 -9.74 -10.55
N GLN A 315 1.74 -9.70 -11.00
CA GLN A 315 1.07 -8.44 -11.29
C GLN A 315 0.79 -7.69 -9.98
N ILE A 316 1.17 -6.41 -9.93
CA ILE A 316 1.04 -5.55 -8.76
C ILE A 316 0.12 -4.34 -8.98
N ASP A 317 -0.09 -3.95 -10.25
CA ASP A 317 -0.96 -2.82 -10.60
C ASP A 317 -1.54 -3.02 -12.01
N GLN A 318 -2.62 -2.27 -12.31
CA GLN A 318 -3.26 -2.23 -13.62
C GLN A 318 -3.71 -0.81 -13.92
N GLY A 319 -3.31 -0.33 -15.08
CA GLY A 319 -3.72 0.97 -15.58
C GLY A 319 -5.16 1.01 -16.09
N SER A 320 -5.67 2.21 -16.26
CA SER A 320 -7.08 2.46 -16.61
C SER A 320 -7.49 1.96 -17.99
N ALA A 321 -6.52 1.67 -18.86
CA ALA A 321 -6.74 1.18 -20.22
C ALA A 321 -6.32 -0.27 -20.44
N GLY A 322 -5.91 -0.98 -19.38
CA GLY A 322 -5.56 -2.39 -19.43
C GLY A 322 -4.05 -2.67 -19.44
N GLY A 323 -3.20 -1.65 -19.41
CA GLY A 323 -1.78 -1.82 -19.15
C GLY A 323 -1.55 -2.42 -17.76
N THR A 324 -0.51 -3.23 -17.60
CA THR A 324 -0.26 -3.98 -16.37
C THR A 324 1.12 -3.71 -15.81
N VAL A 325 1.27 -3.69 -14.48
CA VAL A 325 2.59 -3.62 -13.83
C VAL A 325 2.88 -4.93 -13.12
N TRP A 326 4.06 -5.45 -13.38
CA TRP A 326 4.55 -6.72 -12.86
C TRP A 326 5.78 -6.48 -11.98
N SER A 327 5.89 -7.17 -10.86
CA SER A 327 7.00 -7.06 -9.93
C SER A 327 7.66 -8.42 -9.75
N GLY A 328 8.96 -8.46 -9.90
CA GLY A 328 9.74 -9.68 -9.75
C GLY A 328 11.23 -9.41 -9.68
N ARG A 329 11.99 -10.44 -9.36
CA ARG A 329 13.42 -10.29 -9.11
C ARG A 329 14.24 -10.47 -10.39
N ILE A 330 15.04 -9.46 -10.72
CA ILE A 330 16.18 -9.58 -11.62
C ILE A 330 17.43 -9.74 -10.73
N PRO A 331 18.15 -10.88 -10.79
CA PRO A 331 19.36 -11.07 -9.97
C PRO A 331 20.41 -10.00 -10.27
N ASN A 332 20.97 -9.39 -9.22
CA ASN A 332 22.04 -8.39 -9.34
C ASN A 332 23.39 -9.02 -9.00
N PRO A 333 24.23 -9.38 -9.98
CA PRO A 333 25.54 -10.01 -9.73
C PRO A 333 26.55 -9.03 -9.12
N PHE A 334 26.34 -7.72 -9.24
CA PHE A 334 27.23 -6.68 -8.71
C PHE A 334 26.90 -6.31 -7.27
N VAL A 335 25.67 -6.61 -6.80
CA VAL A 335 25.20 -6.45 -5.41
C VAL A 335 24.41 -7.70 -5.02
N PRO A 336 25.07 -8.85 -4.78
CA PRO A 336 24.36 -10.12 -4.55
C PRO A 336 23.46 -10.13 -3.31
N SER A 337 23.72 -9.24 -2.34
CA SER A 337 22.87 -9.06 -1.15
C SER A 337 21.57 -8.32 -1.42
N ASP A 338 21.41 -7.70 -2.59
CA ASP A 338 20.17 -7.02 -2.95
C ASP A 338 19.10 -8.04 -3.35
N THR A 339 18.00 -8.03 -2.61
CA THR A 339 16.85 -8.94 -2.81
C THR A 339 15.60 -8.22 -3.27
N ARG A 340 15.70 -6.93 -3.62
CA ARG A 340 14.56 -6.12 -4.05
C ARG A 340 14.09 -6.49 -5.45
N ASP A 341 12.79 -6.31 -5.68
CA ASP A 341 12.16 -6.58 -6.96
C ASP A 341 12.36 -5.40 -7.93
N THR A 342 12.36 -5.72 -9.21
CA THR A 342 12.21 -4.79 -10.34
C THR A 342 10.74 -4.75 -10.73
N ASP A 343 10.20 -3.57 -10.98
CA ASP A 343 8.85 -3.41 -11.52
C ASP A 343 8.90 -3.21 -13.04
N VAL A 344 7.95 -3.82 -13.76
CA VAL A 344 7.86 -3.75 -15.23
C VAL A 344 6.44 -3.40 -15.63
N TYR A 345 6.26 -2.28 -16.34
CA TYR A 345 5.00 -1.92 -16.96
C TYR A 345 4.94 -2.50 -18.39
N LEU A 346 3.84 -3.16 -18.71
CA LEU A 346 3.48 -3.65 -20.02
C LEU A 346 2.26 -2.86 -20.53
N PRO A 347 2.27 -2.38 -21.79
CA PRO A 347 1.21 -1.53 -22.32
C PRO A 347 -0.12 -2.27 -22.49
N PRO A 348 -1.25 -1.54 -22.69
CA PRO A 348 -2.50 -2.14 -23.14
C PRO A 348 -2.27 -2.97 -24.41
N ASP A 349 -3.01 -4.07 -24.54
CA ASP A 349 -2.93 -4.98 -25.68
C ASP A 349 -1.51 -5.52 -25.94
N TYR A 350 -0.73 -5.70 -24.87
CA TYR A 350 0.63 -6.26 -24.95
C TYR A 350 0.65 -7.58 -25.68
N SER A 351 1.58 -7.72 -26.65
CA SER A 351 1.72 -8.92 -27.47
C SER A 351 3.20 -9.28 -27.64
N LEU A 352 3.53 -10.56 -27.61
CA LEU A 352 4.88 -11.07 -27.87
C LEU A 352 5.32 -10.90 -29.34
N SER A 353 4.37 -10.67 -30.25
CA SER A 353 4.66 -10.43 -31.68
C SER A 353 5.02 -8.99 -32.01
N THR A 354 4.85 -8.05 -31.09
CA THR A 354 5.12 -6.62 -31.25
C THR A 354 6.41 -6.26 -30.53
N HIS A 355 7.34 -5.57 -31.19
CA HIS A 355 8.56 -5.11 -30.55
C HIS A 355 8.38 -3.68 -30.02
N TYR A 356 8.52 -3.50 -28.72
CA TYR A 356 8.27 -2.25 -28.00
C TYR A 356 9.56 -1.49 -27.72
N PRO A 357 9.54 -0.15 -27.78
CA PRO A 357 10.58 0.66 -27.16
C PRO A 357 10.54 0.47 -25.64
N VAL A 358 11.69 0.66 -24.98
CA VAL A 358 11.83 0.45 -23.53
C VAL A 358 12.30 1.72 -22.86
N LEU A 359 11.59 2.10 -21.80
CA LEU A 359 11.95 3.19 -20.90
C LEU A 359 12.46 2.61 -19.57
N TYR A 360 13.73 2.82 -19.28
CA TYR A 360 14.36 2.44 -18.01
C TYR A 360 14.22 3.59 -17.01
N LEU A 361 13.59 3.35 -15.84
CA LEU A 361 13.24 4.37 -14.87
C LEU A 361 14.01 4.21 -13.57
N LEU A 362 14.82 5.19 -13.23
CA LEU A 362 15.68 5.22 -12.06
C LEU A 362 15.06 6.10 -10.96
N HIS A 363 14.76 5.50 -9.80
CA HIS A 363 14.15 6.22 -8.68
C HIS A 363 15.15 7.17 -8.00
N GLY A 364 14.62 8.18 -7.30
CA GLY A 364 15.43 9.10 -6.50
C GLY A 364 15.86 8.48 -5.16
N PHE A 365 16.74 9.19 -4.45
CA PHE A 365 17.14 8.82 -3.08
C PHE A 365 15.92 8.77 -2.15
N TRP A 366 15.86 7.77 -1.28
CA TRP A 366 14.71 7.33 -0.48
C TRP A 366 13.58 6.70 -1.29
N GLY A 367 13.74 6.55 -2.60
CA GLY A 367 12.75 5.94 -3.46
C GLY A 367 12.93 4.42 -3.63
N ALA A 368 12.02 3.85 -4.40
CA ALA A 368 12.00 2.46 -4.82
C ALA A 368 11.35 2.38 -6.21
N PRO A 369 11.44 1.25 -6.93
CA PRO A 369 10.70 1.04 -8.19
C PRO A 369 9.22 1.41 -8.09
N SER A 370 8.56 1.02 -6.99
CA SER A 370 7.16 1.34 -6.70
C SER A 370 6.84 2.83 -6.62
N SER A 371 7.82 3.72 -6.49
CA SER A 371 7.58 5.18 -6.50
C SER A 371 6.99 5.66 -7.82
N PHE A 372 7.33 5.03 -8.94
CA PHE A 372 6.76 5.34 -10.25
C PHE A 372 5.32 4.85 -10.38
N VAL A 373 5.06 3.65 -9.89
CA VAL A 373 3.73 3.03 -9.92
C VAL A 373 2.76 3.85 -9.08
N VAL A 374 3.18 4.18 -7.88
CA VAL A 374 2.35 4.74 -6.83
C VAL A 374 2.24 6.25 -6.89
N SER A 375 3.38 6.93 -6.75
CA SER A 375 3.38 8.39 -6.61
C SER A 375 3.09 9.06 -7.95
N LEU A 376 3.61 8.52 -9.05
CA LEU A 376 3.41 9.05 -10.39
C LEU A 376 2.22 8.42 -11.12
N ARG A 377 1.70 7.27 -10.65
CA ARG A 377 0.64 6.49 -11.34
C ARG A 377 1.00 6.23 -12.80
N LEU A 378 2.20 5.70 -12.99
CA LEU A 378 2.78 5.48 -14.33
C LEU A 378 1.82 4.74 -15.26
N ALA A 379 1.21 3.65 -14.78
CA ALA A 379 0.31 2.84 -15.60
C ALA A 379 -0.89 3.64 -16.12
N ASP A 380 -1.57 4.41 -15.27
CA ASP A 380 -2.71 5.21 -15.71
C ASP A 380 -2.32 6.30 -16.70
N VAL A 381 -1.18 6.98 -16.45
CA VAL A 381 -0.69 8.05 -17.32
C VAL A 381 -0.25 7.48 -18.67
N ALA A 382 0.51 6.39 -18.68
CA ALA A 382 0.94 5.71 -19.89
C ALA A 382 -0.25 5.19 -20.69
N ASP A 383 -1.20 4.50 -20.03
CA ASP A 383 -2.44 4.01 -20.64
C ASP A 383 -3.25 5.13 -21.30
N SER A 384 -3.40 6.26 -20.60
CA SER A 384 -4.11 7.42 -21.13
C SER A 384 -3.45 8.01 -22.37
N LEU A 385 -2.11 8.11 -22.37
CA LEU A 385 -1.35 8.61 -23.52
C LEU A 385 -1.43 7.66 -24.72
N ILE A 386 -1.28 6.36 -24.48
CA ILE A 386 -1.33 5.32 -25.50
C ILE A 386 -2.72 5.27 -26.13
N ARG A 387 -3.78 5.23 -25.31
CA ARG A 387 -5.17 5.21 -25.80
C ARG A 387 -5.54 6.50 -26.53
N GLY A 388 -5.04 7.64 -26.07
CA GLY A 388 -5.23 8.94 -26.70
C GLY A 388 -4.40 9.17 -27.97
N GLY A 389 -3.57 8.18 -28.37
CA GLY A 389 -2.67 8.29 -29.53
C GLY A 389 -1.55 9.32 -29.37
N SER A 390 -1.32 9.80 -28.15
CA SER A 390 -0.25 10.75 -27.83
C SER A 390 1.09 10.08 -27.57
N ALA A 391 1.07 8.76 -27.26
CA ALA A 391 2.25 7.92 -27.13
C ALA A 391 2.02 6.57 -27.81
N ARG A 392 3.09 6.00 -28.40
CA ARG A 392 3.08 4.62 -28.89
C ARG A 392 3.16 3.67 -27.69
N PRO A 393 2.67 2.43 -27.81
CA PRO A 393 2.87 1.42 -26.79
C PRO A 393 4.36 1.20 -26.47
N PHE A 394 4.73 1.23 -25.19
CA PHE A 394 6.10 1.04 -24.72
C PHE A 394 6.14 0.18 -23.45
N ILE A 395 7.28 -0.42 -23.16
CA ILE A 395 7.56 -1.12 -21.90
C ILE A 395 8.36 -0.17 -21.00
N ALA A 396 8.02 -0.11 -19.68
CA ALA A 396 8.88 0.55 -18.71
C ALA A 396 9.49 -0.45 -17.74
N VAL A 397 10.79 -0.37 -17.50
CA VAL A 397 11.52 -1.22 -16.54
C VAL A 397 12.08 -0.34 -15.42
N MET A 398 11.71 -0.64 -14.20
CA MET A 398 12.00 0.14 -13.00
C MET A 398 12.86 -0.69 -12.04
N PRO A 399 14.20 -0.73 -12.19
CA PRO A 399 15.06 -1.51 -11.31
C PRO A 399 15.22 -0.87 -9.94
N PRO A 400 15.54 -1.65 -8.89
CA PRO A 400 16.01 -1.10 -7.62
C PRO A 400 17.41 -0.52 -7.76
N GLY A 401 17.73 0.51 -6.97
CA GLY A 401 19.06 1.11 -6.90
C GLY A 401 19.39 1.60 -5.50
N GLY A 402 20.66 1.93 -5.25
CA GLY A 402 21.13 2.32 -3.94
C GLY A 402 20.94 1.24 -2.87
N LEU A 403 21.19 1.57 -1.61
CA LEU A 403 20.96 0.65 -0.49
C LEU A 403 19.50 0.72 -0.01
N PRO A 404 18.97 -0.36 0.60
CA PRO A 404 17.64 -0.33 1.20
C PRO A 404 17.50 0.77 2.25
N VAL A 405 16.30 1.40 2.30
CA VAL A 405 15.95 2.40 3.30
C VAL A 405 16.17 1.83 4.71
N GLY A 406 16.80 2.61 5.60
CA GLY A 406 17.10 2.23 6.98
C GLY A 406 18.44 1.55 7.20
N SER A 407 19.27 1.33 6.17
CA SER A 407 20.61 0.83 6.36
C SER A 407 21.55 1.93 6.90
N LYS A 408 22.49 1.57 7.80
CA LYS A 408 23.50 2.53 8.30
C LYS A 408 24.43 3.07 7.18
N ARG A 409 24.48 2.40 6.04
CA ARG A 409 25.25 2.77 4.84
C ARG A 409 24.42 3.49 3.78
N GLU A 410 23.17 3.77 4.07
CA GLU A 410 22.19 4.35 3.13
C GLU A 410 22.70 5.65 2.47
N ARG A 411 23.34 6.53 3.24
CA ARG A 411 23.95 7.76 2.72
C ARG A 411 25.15 7.50 1.79
N ALA A 412 25.72 6.29 1.84
CA ALA A 412 26.94 5.95 1.09
C ALA A 412 26.66 5.31 -0.28
N ALA A 413 25.41 5.15 -0.72
CA ALA A 413 25.09 4.48 -1.98
C ALA A 413 23.79 5.00 -2.63
N SER A 414 23.52 6.31 -2.51
CA SER A 414 22.31 6.93 -3.06
C SER A 414 22.36 7.18 -4.57
N GLU A 415 23.56 7.08 -5.17
CA GLU A 415 23.79 7.38 -6.57
C GLU A 415 23.77 6.12 -7.44
N TRP A 416 23.35 6.30 -8.70
CA TRP A 416 23.30 5.24 -9.71
C TRP A 416 24.67 5.08 -10.39
N ALA A 417 25.75 4.87 -9.63
CA ALA A 417 27.11 4.74 -10.12
C ALA A 417 27.72 3.39 -9.71
N GLY A 418 28.82 3.00 -10.37
CA GLY A 418 29.54 1.77 -10.06
C GLY A 418 28.68 0.52 -10.21
N ALA A 419 28.52 -0.27 -9.15
CA ALA A 419 27.77 -1.52 -9.17
C ALA A 419 26.31 -1.36 -9.64
N TRP A 420 25.68 -0.22 -9.39
CA TRP A 420 24.31 0.07 -9.84
C TRP A 420 24.25 0.46 -11.31
N GLU A 421 25.22 1.18 -11.81
CA GLU A 421 25.41 1.44 -13.24
C GLU A 421 25.63 0.13 -14.00
N ASP A 422 26.54 -0.72 -13.50
CA ASP A 422 26.79 -2.04 -14.08
C ASP A 422 25.53 -2.92 -14.06
N PHE A 423 24.75 -2.88 -13.00
CA PHE A 423 23.48 -3.60 -12.92
C PHE A 423 22.51 -3.16 -14.01
N VAL A 424 22.30 -1.85 -14.18
CA VAL A 424 21.42 -1.33 -15.24
C VAL A 424 21.89 -1.76 -16.62
N VAL A 425 23.17 -1.51 -16.95
CA VAL A 425 23.68 -1.66 -18.32
C VAL A 425 23.98 -3.12 -18.68
N ARG A 426 24.55 -3.90 -17.73
CA ARG A 426 25.04 -5.25 -17.99
C ARG A 426 24.08 -6.36 -17.58
N THR A 427 23.03 -6.02 -16.79
CA THR A 427 22.04 -7.02 -16.35
C THR A 427 20.64 -6.64 -16.78
N VAL A 428 20.13 -5.47 -16.39
CA VAL A 428 18.71 -5.11 -16.60
C VAL A 428 18.40 -4.93 -18.08
N VAL A 429 19.25 -4.24 -18.84
CA VAL A 429 19.07 -4.05 -20.30
C VAL A 429 19.12 -5.39 -21.03
N PRO A 430 20.14 -6.25 -20.86
CA PRO A 430 20.15 -7.57 -21.50
C PRO A 430 19.02 -8.48 -21.04
N TRP A 431 18.63 -8.40 -19.77
CA TRP A 431 17.49 -9.17 -19.27
C TRP A 431 16.18 -8.77 -19.98
N ALA A 432 15.93 -7.46 -20.11
CA ALA A 432 14.76 -6.96 -20.83
C ALA A 432 14.75 -7.45 -22.29
N ASP A 433 15.90 -7.37 -22.96
CA ASP A 433 16.04 -7.84 -24.35
C ASP A 433 15.85 -9.35 -24.52
N THR A 434 16.12 -10.13 -23.47
CA THR A 434 15.98 -11.60 -23.51
C THR A 434 14.57 -12.06 -23.18
N HIS A 435 13.90 -11.38 -22.23
CA HIS A 435 12.63 -11.84 -21.68
C HIS A 435 11.41 -11.08 -22.23
N LEU A 436 11.62 -9.95 -22.89
CA LEU A 436 10.57 -9.09 -23.41
C LEU A 436 10.77 -8.82 -24.91
N PRO A 437 9.71 -8.60 -25.67
CA PRO A 437 9.80 -8.25 -27.10
C PRO A 437 10.20 -6.78 -27.24
N THR A 438 11.48 -6.48 -27.08
CA THR A 438 12.04 -5.14 -27.10
C THR A 438 12.63 -4.77 -28.46
N GLN A 439 12.67 -3.48 -28.76
CA GLN A 439 13.50 -2.94 -29.84
C GLN A 439 14.95 -2.88 -29.37
N ARG A 440 15.76 -3.88 -29.74
CA ARG A 440 17.14 -4.13 -29.28
C ARG A 440 18.19 -3.19 -29.87
N VAL A 441 17.82 -1.92 -30.06
CA VAL A 441 18.70 -0.87 -30.61
C VAL A 441 18.65 0.35 -29.71
N ALA A 442 19.69 1.20 -29.72
CA ALA A 442 19.75 2.41 -28.91
C ALA A 442 18.54 3.31 -29.15
N ALA A 443 18.09 3.46 -30.41
CA ALA A 443 16.92 4.25 -30.76
C ALA A 443 15.62 3.79 -30.07
N GLY A 444 15.51 2.50 -29.72
CA GLY A 444 14.40 1.93 -28.97
C GLY A 444 14.54 2.02 -27.47
N ARG A 445 15.61 2.63 -26.92
CA ARG A 445 15.85 2.70 -25.48
C ARG A 445 15.96 4.11 -24.98
N ALA A 446 15.16 4.44 -23.97
CA ALA A 446 15.25 5.66 -23.19
C ALA A 446 15.61 5.32 -21.73
N ILE A 447 16.38 6.17 -21.08
CA ILE A 447 16.66 6.10 -19.64
C ILE A 447 16.24 7.40 -19.00
N ALA A 448 15.47 7.33 -17.92
CA ALA A 448 14.94 8.49 -17.22
C ALA A 448 14.99 8.29 -15.71
N GLY A 449 14.94 9.37 -14.94
CA GLY A 449 14.85 9.20 -13.49
C GLY A 449 14.58 10.49 -12.74
N VAL A 450 14.25 10.33 -11.45
CA VAL A 450 13.90 11.43 -10.54
C VAL A 450 15.05 11.71 -9.59
N SER A 451 15.44 12.98 -9.42
CA SER A 451 16.47 13.44 -8.46
C SER A 451 17.80 12.69 -8.65
N ALA A 452 18.25 11.84 -7.72
CA ALA A 452 19.43 10.99 -7.87
C ALA A 452 19.33 10.06 -9.11
N GLY A 453 18.13 9.55 -9.39
CA GLY A 453 17.87 8.80 -10.62
C GLY A 453 17.97 9.66 -11.88
N GLY A 454 17.63 10.95 -11.79
CA GLY A 454 17.78 11.89 -12.90
C GLY A 454 19.25 12.22 -13.20
N PHE A 455 20.08 12.31 -12.16
CA PHE A 455 21.54 12.34 -12.30
C PHE A 455 22.04 11.04 -12.95
N GLY A 456 21.69 9.88 -12.36
CA GLY A 456 22.13 8.58 -12.86
C GLY A 456 21.72 8.29 -14.29
N ALA A 457 20.52 8.68 -14.71
CA ALA A 457 20.04 8.48 -16.07
C ALA A 457 20.93 9.22 -17.09
N VAL A 458 21.28 10.47 -16.80
CA VAL A 458 22.14 11.27 -17.70
C VAL A 458 23.60 10.80 -17.62
N ASP A 459 24.13 10.50 -16.43
CA ASP A 459 25.49 10.01 -16.25
C ASP A 459 25.70 8.67 -16.98
N ILE A 460 24.81 7.70 -16.77
CA ILE A 460 24.86 6.39 -17.44
C ILE A 460 24.74 6.54 -18.96
N ALA A 461 23.82 7.36 -19.46
CA ALA A 461 23.68 7.56 -20.91
C ALA A 461 24.94 8.15 -21.55
N LEU A 462 25.61 9.11 -20.89
CA LEU A 462 26.82 9.72 -21.37
C LEU A 462 28.04 8.80 -21.28
N ARG A 463 28.08 7.90 -20.31
CA ARG A 463 29.17 6.94 -20.13
C ARG A 463 29.02 5.71 -21.02
N HIS A 464 27.79 5.42 -21.49
CA HIS A 464 27.45 4.28 -22.33
C HIS A 464 26.78 4.72 -23.64
N LEU A 465 27.46 5.59 -24.39
CA LEU A 465 26.98 6.03 -25.71
C LEU A 465 26.71 4.82 -26.62
N GLY A 466 25.56 4.81 -27.27
CA GLY A 466 25.11 3.69 -28.09
C GLY A 466 24.21 2.69 -27.39
N VAL A 467 23.99 2.80 -26.06
CA VAL A 467 23.01 1.98 -25.34
C VAL A 467 21.63 2.66 -25.32
N PHE A 468 21.58 3.98 -25.07
CA PHE A 468 20.36 4.77 -24.97
C PHE A 468 20.41 5.94 -25.95
N ALA A 469 19.34 6.19 -26.69
CA ALA A 469 19.21 7.35 -27.56
C ALA A 469 18.49 8.54 -26.88
N THR A 470 17.82 8.30 -25.74
CA THR A 470 17.14 9.35 -24.97
C THR A 470 17.54 9.25 -23.50
N ALA A 471 17.95 10.37 -22.91
CA ALA A 471 18.23 10.50 -21.48
C ALA A 471 17.37 11.59 -20.86
N GLU A 472 16.67 11.30 -19.76
CA GLU A 472 15.80 12.27 -19.13
C GLU A 472 16.16 12.48 -17.65
N SER A 473 16.31 13.73 -17.27
CA SER A 473 16.54 14.14 -15.88
C SER A 473 15.34 14.87 -15.33
N TRP A 474 14.63 14.24 -14.39
CA TRP A 474 13.47 14.78 -13.72
C TRP A 474 13.87 15.30 -12.33
N GLU A 475 14.04 16.62 -12.18
CA GLU A 475 14.55 17.26 -10.95
C GLU A 475 15.95 16.75 -10.53
N GLY A 476 16.76 16.34 -11.48
CA GLY A 476 18.11 15.85 -11.21
C GLY A 476 19.14 16.97 -11.01
N TYR A 477 20.39 16.61 -11.17
CA TYR A 477 21.55 17.49 -11.08
C TYR A 477 22.64 16.99 -12.03
N PHE A 478 23.68 17.80 -12.29
CA PHE A 478 24.64 17.55 -13.38
C PHE A 478 26.09 17.65 -12.92
N HIS A 479 26.28 17.66 -11.63
CA HIS A 479 27.58 17.53 -10.95
C HIS A 479 27.42 16.55 -9.79
N PRO A 480 28.34 15.60 -9.57
CA PRO A 480 28.22 14.67 -8.46
C PRO A 480 28.29 15.42 -7.12
N PHE A 481 27.40 15.05 -6.19
CA PHE A 481 27.52 15.52 -4.81
C PHE A 481 28.60 14.72 -4.09
N SER A 482 29.22 15.33 -3.04
CA SER A 482 30.18 14.64 -2.18
C SER A 482 29.48 13.73 -1.17
N ASP A 483 28.60 12.86 -1.66
CA ASP A 483 27.84 11.87 -0.87
C ASP A 483 27.83 10.53 -1.59
N GLY A 484 27.25 9.51 -0.97
CA GLY A 484 27.17 8.19 -1.54
C GLY A 484 28.53 7.63 -1.96
N PRO A 485 28.66 7.11 -3.19
CA PRO A 485 29.92 6.58 -3.72
C PRO A 485 30.99 7.65 -3.92
N PHE A 486 30.63 8.92 -3.83
CA PHE A 486 31.53 10.06 -4.10
C PHE A 486 32.10 10.73 -2.85
N VAL A 487 31.76 10.27 -1.63
CA VAL A 487 32.24 10.87 -0.35
C VAL A 487 33.77 11.01 -0.28
N HIS A 488 34.50 10.03 -0.78
CA HIS A 488 35.98 10.02 -0.80
C HIS A 488 36.53 9.84 -2.20
N ALA A 489 35.72 10.15 -3.23
CA ALA A 489 36.12 9.95 -4.60
C ALA A 489 37.25 10.92 -5.01
N SER A 490 38.18 10.42 -5.82
CA SER A 490 39.24 11.25 -6.41
C SER A 490 38.63 12.29 -7.38
N ARG A 491 39.37 13.38 -7.63
CA ARG A 491 38.97 14.36 -8.66
C ARG A 491 38.75 13.70 -10.02
N THR A 492 39.53 12.68 -10.35
CA THR A 492 39.38 11.90 -11.60
C THR A 492 38.06 11.16 -11.62
N THR A 493 37.70 10.50 -10.51
CA THR A 493 36.42 9.79 -10.39
C THR A 493 35.25 10.78 -10.48
N LEU A 494 35.30 11.89 -9.76
CA LEU A 494 34.25 12.92 -9.84
C LEU A 494 34.10 13.47 -11.26
N ALA A 495 35.22 13.74 -11.97
CA ALA A 495 35.19 14.21 -13.35
C ALA A 495 34.69 13.14 -14.36
N ALA A 496 34.82 11.87 -14.02
CA ALA A 496 34.28 10.75 -14.83
C ALA A 496 32.78 10.54 -14.65
N HIS A 497 32.19 11.11 -13.60
CA HIS A 497 30.77 11.09 -13.28
C HIS A 497 30.16 12.50 -13.26
N ASP A 498 30.71 13.44 -13.98
CA ASP A 498 30.18 14.80 -14.09
C ASP A 498 29.52 14.97 -15.46
N PRO A 499 28.18 14.93 -15.57
CA PRO A 499 27.46 15.06 -16.82
C PRO A 499 27.82 16.33 -17.62
N SER A 500 28.06 17.48 -16.96
CA SER A 500 28.47 18.69 -17.64
C SER A 500 29.86 18.56 -18.26
N LEU A 501 30.84 17.98 -17.56
CA LEU A 501 32.16 17.71 -18.11
C LEU A 501 32.11 16.65 -19.22
N LEU A 502 31.35 15.60 -19.06
CA LEU A 502 31.17 14.54 -20.05
C LEU A 502 30.55 15.07 -21.34
N ALA A 503 29.52 15.92 -21.23
CA ALA A 503 28.87 16.53 -22.40
C ALA A 503 29.87 17.36 -23.23
N ARG A 504 30.72 18.18 -22.57
CA ARG A 504 31.76 18.96 -23.25
C ARG A 504 32.79 18.07 -23.93
N ARG A 505 33.30 17.06 -23.23
CA ARG A 505 34.38 16.20 -23.73
C ARG A 505 33.93 15.30 -24.87
N GLN A 506 32.66 14.90 -24.87
CA GLN A 506 32.10 13.91 -25.79
C GLN A 506 31.07 14.49 -26.78
N ALA A 507 30.99 15.82 -26.92
CA ALA A 507 29.94 16.49 -27.72
C ALA A 507 29.79 15.89 -29.14
N THR A 508 30.90 15.62 -29.81
CA THR A 508 30.88 15.02 -31.15
C THR A 508 30.32 13.60 -31.14
N ALA A 509 30.72 12.76 -30.16
CA ALA A 509 30.23 11.40 -30.03
C ALA A 509 28.72 11.38 -29.66
N ILE A 510 28.28 12.29 -28.76
CA ILE A 510 26.87 12.43 -28.40
C ILE A 510 26.02 12.75 -29.64
N ARG A 511 26.47 13.68 -30.48
CA ARG A 511 25.78 14.01 -31.74
C ARG A 511 25.80 12.86 -32.75
N SER A 512 26.92 12.14 -32.90
CA SER A 512 27.00 10.99 -33.82
C SER A 512 26.12 9.84 -33.39
N HIS A 513 25.96 9.61 -32.07
CA HIS A 513 25.00 8.65 -31.50
C HIS A 513 23.57 9.18 -31.43
N ARG A 514 23.32 10.45 -31.82
CA ARG A 514 22.01 11.11 -31.79
C ARG A 514 21.32 11.05 -30.42
N VAL A 515 22.12 11.14 -29.34
CA VAL A 515 21.55 11.17 -27.98
C VAL A 515 20.85 12.49 -27.76
N ARG A 516 19.62 12.43 -27.27
CA ARG A 516 18.79 13.60 -26.95
C ARG A 516 18.41 13.63 -25.49
N PHE A 517 18.17 14.82 -24.95
CA PHE A 517 17.95 15.03 -23.55
C PHE A 517 16.60 15.71 -23.26
N PHE A 518 15.88 15.22 -22.23
CA PHE A 518 14.76 15.91 -21.62
C PHE A 518 15.13 16.28 -20.19
N LEU A 519 15.03 17.57 -19.89
CA LEU A 519 15.41 18.11 -18.59
C LEU A 519 14.20 18.76 -17.97
N SER A 520 13.82 18.35 -16.76
CA SER A 520 12.75 19.01 -16.03
C SER A 520 13.23 19.55 -14.69
N THR A 521 12.72 20.69 -14.30
CA THR A 521 13.02 21.29 -13.02
C THR A 521 11.85 22.12 -12.49
N GLY A 522 11.65 22.05 -11.16
CA GLY A 522 10.73 22.88 -10.39
C GLY A 522 11.47 23.59 -9.24
N GLY A 523 10.86 23.58 -8.06
CA GLY A 523 11.47 24.09 -6.85
C GLY A 523 11.54 25.63 -6.76
N SER A 524 12.25 26.14 -5.75
CA SER A 524 12.41 27.58 -5.52
C SER A 524 13.42 28.22 -6.48
N HIS A 525 13.32 29.55 -6.68
CA HIS A 525 14.28 30.30 -7.50
C HIS A 525 15.74 30.13 -7.08
N GLY A 526 16.02 29.98 -5.79
CA GLY A 526 17.36 29.79 -5.23
C GLY A 526 17.90 28.36 -5.26
N SER A 527 17.14 27.39 -5.75
CA SER A 527 17.57 26.00 -5.77
C SER A 527 18.79 25.77 -6.66
N VAL A 528 19.86 25.19 -6.10
CA VAL A 528 21.07 24.86 -6.85
C VAL A 528 20.79 23.86 -7.99
N LYS A 529 19.91 22.89 -7.77
CA LYS A 529 19.50 21.91 -8.80
C LYS A 529 18.83 22.62 -9.98
N ARG A 530 17.94 23.58 -9.68
CA ARG A 530 17.27 24.37 -10.74
C ARG A 530 18.29 25.14 -11.58
N ARG A 531 19.23 25.82 -10.94
CA ARG A 531 20.31 26.54 -11.64
C ARG A 531 21.12 25.59 -12.51
N TRP A 532 21.60 24.49 -11.98
CA TRP A 532 22.35 23.48 -12.73
C TRP A 532 21.57 22.90 -13.91
N THR A 533 20.26 22.72 -13.80
CA THR A 533 19.43 22.27 -14.92
C THR A 533 19.40 23.28 -16.05
N PHE A 534 19.25 24.58 -15.74
CA PHE A 534 19.30 25.63 -16.75
C PHE A 534 20.70 25.78 -17.37
N ASP A 535 21.76 25.66 -16.57
CA ASP A 535 23.13 25.75 -17.04
C ASP A 535 23.44 24.57 -17.99
N PHE A 536 23.07 23.38 -17.62
CA PHE A 536 23.27 22.18 -18.46
C PHE A 536 22.44 22.23 -19.75
N ALA A 537 21.20 22.67 -19.71
CA ALA A 537 20.38 22.87 -20.92
C ALA A 537 21.03 23.89 -21.87
N ARG A 538 21.53 25.00 -21.33
CA ARG A 538 22.26 26.03 -22.11
C ARG A 538 23.52 25.45 -22.74
N GLU A 539 24.25 24.64 -21.98
CA GLU A 539 25.47 23.99 -22.44
C GLU A 539 25.20 23.00 -23.58
N LEU A 540 24.19 22.12 -23.43
CA LEU A 540 23.80 21.18 -24.48
C LEU A 540 23.46 21.90 -25.80
N ARG A 541 22.70 23.04 -25.71
CA ARG A 541 22.39 23.87 -26.89
C ARG A 541 23.65 24.43 -27.54
N ALA A 542 24.57 24.97 -26.72
CA ALA A 542 25.82 25.55 -27.22
C ALA A 542 26.71 24.50 -27.91
N LEU A 543 26.61 23.24 -27.48
CA LEU A 543 27.30 22.10 -28.06
C LEU A 543 26.55 21.48 -29.28
N GLY A 544 25.41 22.03 -29.68
CA GLY A 544 24.57 21.49 -30.76
C GLY A 544 23.97 20.13 -30.45
N ILE A 545 23.76 19.82 -29.17
CA ILE A 545 23.13 18.56 -28.72
C ILE A 545 21.63 18.81 -28.51
N THR A 546 20.81 17.90 -29.04
CA THR A 546 19.33 18.01 -28.94
C THR A 546 18.88 17.92 -27.49
N GLU A 547 18.17 18.95 -27.02
CA GLU A 547 17.60 18.99 -25.69
C GLU A 547 16.20 19.62 -25.69
N ARG A 548 15.42 19.28 -24.65
CA ARG A 548 14.15 19.94 -24.31
C ARG A 548 14.11 20.21 -22.81
N LEU A 549 13.98 21.47 -22.46
CA LEU A 549 13.85 21.92 -21.08
C LEU A 549 12.38 22.18 -20.73
N TRP A 550 11.90 21.53 -19.67
CA TRP A 550 10.61 21.80 -19.03
C TRP A 550 10.83 22.41 -17.64
N ALA A 551 10.73 23.70 -17.54
CA ALA A 551 10.84 24.40 -16.26
C ALA A 551 9.47 24.77 -15.71
N GLN A 552 9.14 24.29 -14.51
CA GLN A 552 7.94 24.75 -13.80
C GLN A 552 8.17 26.16 -13.20
N PRO A 553 7.08 26.95 -13.06
CA PRO A 553 7.13 28.14 -12.21
C PRO A 553 7.59 27.80 -10.80
N PRO A 554 8.39 28.68 -10.16
CA PRO A 554 8.82 28.46 -8.79
C PRO A 554 7.65 28.33 -7.82
N GLY A 555 7.81 27.44 -6.82
CA GLY A 555 6.80 27.22 -5.79
C GLY A 555 5.76 26.14 -6.10
N LEU A 556 5.74 25.57 -7.31
CA LEU A 556 4.80 24.49 -7.68
C LEU A 556 5.27 23.08 -7.33
N GLY A 557 6.29 22.93 -6.50
CA GLY A 557 6.82 21.63 -6.08
C GLY A 557 7.79 21.01 -7.08
N GLY A 558 8.19 19.75 -6.82
CA GLY A 558 9.08 18.95 -7.66
C GLY A 558 8.38 18.25 -8.82
N PHE A 559 9.11 17.35 -9.52
CA PHE A 559 8.55 16.54 -10.60
C PHE A 559 7.35 15.72 -10.11
N GLY A 560 6.28 15.78 -10.86
CA GLY A 560 5.04 15.09 -10.51
C GLY A 560 4.20 14.73 -11.73
N ARG A 561 2.97 14.28 -11.48
CA ARG A 561 2.03 13.82 -12.52
C ARG A 561 1.77 14.82 -13.65
N ARG A 562 1.97 16.11 -13.42
CA ARG A 562 1.77 17.14 -14.46
C ARG A 562 2.84 17.11 -15.54
N GLN A 563 4.09 16.76 -15.20
CA GLN A 563 5.19 16.70 -16.15
C GLN A 563 5.34 15.34 -16.80
N LEU A 564 4.90 14.29 -16.12
CA LEU A 564 5.06 12.90 -16.57
C LEU A 564 4.53 12.67 -18.00
N PRO A 565 3.37 13.19 -18.45
CA PRO A 565 2.92 13.02 -19.81
C PRO A 565 3.92 13.53 -20.86
N ALA A 566 4.49 14.71 -20.65
CA ALA A 566 5.44 15.28 -21.59
C ALA A 566 6.77 14.53 -21.61
N ALA A 567 7.21 14.01 -20.47
CA ALA A 567 8.39 13.17 -20.36
C ALA A 567 8.16 11.84 -21.10
N LEU A 568 7.06 11.14 -20.85
CA LEU A 568 6.76 9.87 -21.52
C LEU A 568 6.65 10.01 -23.04
N VAL A 569 6.06 11.09 -23.53
CA VAL A 569 6.01 11.39 -24.97
C VAL A 569 7.41 11.69 -25.54
N TYR A 570 8.27 12.35 -24.76
CA TYR A 570 9.63 12.61 -25.22
C TYR A 570 10.52 11.36 -25.23
N ALA A 571 10.27 10.42 -24.30
CA ALA A 571 11.01 9.14 -24.23
C ALA A 571 10.83 8.28 -25.48
N GLU A 572 9.78 8.49 -26.27
CA GLU A 572 9.52 7.73 -27.48
C GLU A 572 10.68 7.81 -28.48
N PRO A 573 10.93 6.73 -29.24
CA PRO A 573 11.88 6.80 -30.36
C PRO A 573 11.52 7.95 -31.29
N SER A 574 12.50 8.81 -31.60
CA SER A 574 12.35 9.79 -32.67
C SER A 574 11.94 9.04 -33.96
N ALA A 575 10.87 9.48 -34.61
CA ALA A 575 10.59 9.00 -35.95
C ALA A 575 11.89 9.21 -36.75
N ALA A 576 12.46 8.11 -37.22
CA ALA A 576 13.63 8.16 -38.10
C ALA A 576 13.21 9.01 -39.32
N GLY A 577 13.78 10.22 -39.43
CA GLY A 577 13.73 10.99 -40.64
C GLY A 577 14.74 10.42 -41.62
#